data_264c6d63f2917f5fe1b56221cd51cc3b
#
_entry.id   264c6d63f2917f5fe1b56221cd51cc3b
#
_cell.length_a   1.000
_cell.length_b   1.000
_cell.length_c   1.000
_cell.angle_alpha   90.00
_cell.angle_beta   90.00
_cell.angle_gamma   90.00
#
_symmetry.space_group_name_H-M   'P 1'
#
loop_
_entity.id
_entity.type
_entity.pdbx_description
1 polymer ?
#
loop_
_entity_poly.entity_id
_entity_poly.type
_entity_poly.pdbx_seq_one_letter_code
_entity_poly.pdbx_strand_id
1 'polypeptide(L)'
;MKRILLILLSCIVCLGAQAQQLDSLTKAGLSDKLDEYFDAIKTLGVDAQKEEVDFLIETATDSLVRQFVAVKVYDHYLGSPVMGAEAVAIHVLDKWFFDGSVKMYNDVDLLHARIFADFNRRSLIGEKAPELSLLTYDGEQVSLYSAPSEKYSVLYFYDTGCAKCKLENIRLTEAFKDKAYPIDFYAVYAGDHREQWKEYQDSKFNFEGVSVTHLWDPEIDSDFQRKYGVMQTPRMFLISPDGTIVGRGLDTDALIQLLDAAFTEVTLEYGGDESSELFDQLLGETPFRREIVDVARMIED
;
A
#
# COMPACT_ATOMS: atom_id res chain seq x y z
N MET A 1 -6.69 64.97 2.15
CA MET A 1 -6.43 64.01 3.22
C MET A 1 -7.12 62.65 3.00
N LYS A 2 -8.40 62.57 2.61
CA LYS A 2 -9.09 61.28 2.39
C LYS A 2 -8.54 60.42 1.23
N ARG A 3 -7.96 60.99 0.17
CA ARG A 3 -7.42 60.26 -0.98
C ARG A 3 -6.05 59.60 -0.70
N ILE A 4 -5.23 60.18 0.19
CA ILE A 4 -3.93 59.67 0.58
C ILE A 4 -4.09 58.44 1.52
N LEU A 5 -5.14 58.48 2.38
CA LEU A 5 -5.45 57.38 3.28
C LEU A 5 -5.93 56.12 2.54
N LEU A 6 -6.65 56.25 1.41
CA LEU A 6 -7.10 55.17 0.57
C LEU A 6 -5.97 54.47 -0.21
N ILE A 7 -4.95 55.25 -0.62
CA ILE A 7 -3.78 54.68 -1.32
C ILE A 7 -2.87 53.93 -0.34
N LEU A 8 -2.71 54.41 0.90
CA LEU A 8 -1.97 53.68 1.93
C LEU A 8 -2.69 52.41 2.39
N LEU A 9 -4.02 52.39 2.42
CA LEU A 9 -4.80 51.20 2.76
C LEU A 9 -4.74 50.15 1.63
N SER A 10 -4.67 50.57 0.36
CA SER A 10 -4.55 49.65 -0.78
C SER A 10 -3.15 49.01 -0.88
N CYS A 11 -2.09 49.72 -0.44
CA CYS A 11 -0.74 49.13 -0.40
C CYS A 11 -0.53 48.14 0.75
N ILE A 12 -1.27 48.28 1.86
CA ILE A 12 -1.19 47.33 2.99
C ILE A 12 -1.93 46.04 2.67
N VAL A 13 -2.97 46.06 1.82
CA VAL A 13 -3.71 44.86 1.39
C VAL A 13 -2.91 44.02 0.36
N CYS A 14 -1.95 44.63 -0.37
CA CYS A 14 -1.09 43.91 -1.32
C CYS A 14 0.14 43.25 -0.69
N LEU A 15 0.44 43.51 0.58
CA LEU A 15 1.58 42.90 1.29
C LEU A 15 1.19 41.65 2.10
N GLY A 16 -0.09 41.23 2.03
CA GLY A 16 -0.63 40.15 2.87
C GLY A 16 -0.84 38.78 2.20
N ALA A 17 -0.35 38.51 0.99
CA ALA A 17 -0.58 37.26 0.31
C ALA A 17 0.61 36.80 -0.54
N GLN A 18 1.82 36.91 -0.05
CA GLN A 18 2.87 36.00 -0.49
C GLN A 18 2.78 34.80 0.45
N ALA A 19 2.13 33.74 -0.03
CA ALA A 19 2.31 32.43 0.58
C ALA A 19 3.80 32.15 0.56
N GLN A 20 4.44 32.22 1.71
CA GLN A 20 5.84 31.89 1.88
C GLN A 20 6.00 30.44 1.38
N GLN A 21 6.72 30.22 0.30
CA GLN A 21 7.06 28.89 -0.19
C GLN A 21 8.52 28.64 0.19
N LEU A 22 8.80 27.41 0.61
CA LEU A 22 10.18 26.95 0.75
C LEU A 22 10.92 27.13 -0.58
N ASP A 23 12.12 27.71 -0.52
CA ASP A 23 12.94 27.88 -1.71
C ASP A 23 13.40 26.50 -2.28
N SER A 24 13.83 26.51 -3.54
CA SER A 24 14.17 25.28 -4.25
C SER A 24 15.40 24.56 -3.71
N LEU A 25 16.39 25.29 -3.16
CA LEU A 25 17.59 24.70 -2.59
C LEU A 25 17.30 24.01 -1.27
N THR A 26 16.51 24.64 -0.41
CA THR A 26 16.03 24.08 0.85
C THR A 26 15.24 22.78 0.60
N LYS A 27 14.30 22.81 -0.38
CA LYS A 27 13.54 21.60 -0.76
C LYS A 27 14.43 20.46 -1.25
N ALA A 28 15.42 20.76 -2.08
CA ALA A 28 16.34 19.75 -2.60
C ALA A 28 17.18 19.12 -1.48
N GLY A 29 17.80 19.93 -0.63
CA GLY A 29 18.60 19.42 0.49
C GLY A 29 17.79 18.58 1.49
N LEU A 30 16.55 19.01 1.79
CA LEU A 30 15.65 18.27 2.67
C LEU A 30 15.18 16.97 2.00
N SER A 31 14.87 16.99 0.69
CA SER A 31 14.49 15.78 -0.06
C SER A 31 15.59 14.73 -0.02
N ASP A 32 16.85 15.12 -0.28
CA ASP A 32 17.99 14.20 -0.27
C ASP A 32 18.16 13.53 1.11
N LYS A 33 18.01 14.29 2.18
CA LYS A 33 18.09 13.76 3.56
C LYS A 33 16.91 12.82 3.89
N LEU A 34 15.71 13.13 3.43
CA LEU A 34 14.57 12.25 3.60
C LEU A 34 14.74 10.93 2.82
N ASP A 35 15.29 11.00 1.60
CA ASP A 35 15.55 9.80 0.80
C ASP A 35 16.61 8.90 1.46
N GLU A 36 17.68 9.47 2.04
CA GLU A 36 18.66 8.74 2.87
C GLU A 36 18.00 8.10 4.09
N TYR A 37 17.07 8.81 4.75
CA TYR A 37 16.36 8.29 5.91
C TYR A 37 15.41 7.13 5.53
N PHE A 38 14.66 7.25 4.46
CA PHE A 38 13.79 6.17 3.97
C PHE A 38 14.61 4.92 3.65
N ASP A 39 15.78 5.08 3.04
CA ASP A 39 16.69 3.96 2.80
C ASP A 39 17.17 3.28 4.09
N ALA A 40 17.38 4.04 5.16
CA ALA A 40 17.81 3.50 6.44
C ALA A 40 16.70 2.71 7.15
N ILE A 41 15.44 3.14 7.01
CA ILE A 41 14.30 2.51 7.72
C ILE A 41 13.54 1.47 6.87
N LYS A 42 13.86 1.29 5.59
CA LYS A 42 13.10 0.42 4.66
C LYS A 42 12.99 -1.05 5.07
N THR A 43 13.91 -1.52 5.92
CA THR A 43 13.92 -2.91 6.42
C THR A 43 13.16 -3.09 7.74
N LEU A 44 12.69 -2.01 8.34
CA LEU A 44 11.87 -2.06 9.55
C LEU A 44 10.48 -2.63 9.25
N GLY A 45 9.84 -3.21 10.26
CA GLY A 45 8.44 -3.60 10.17
C GLY A 45 7.53 -2.39 9.93
N VAL A 46 6.34 -2.63 9.39
CA VAL A 46 5.39 -1.56 9.02
C VAL A 46 5.07 -0.63 10.18
N ASP A 47 4.87 -1.16 11.40
CA ASP A 47 4.51 -0.35 12.56
C ASP A 47 5.68 0.53 13.02
N ALA A 48 6.90 0.01 13.02
CA ALA A 48 8.10 0.81 13.30
C ALA A 48 8.30 1.92 12.24
N GLN A 49 8.03 1.62 10.96
CA GLN A 49 8.06 2.66 9.92
C GLN A 49 7.01 3.75 10.16
N LYS A 50 5.80 3.41 10.63
CA LYS A 50 4.77 4.39 11.00
C LYS A 50 5.26 5.32 12.13
N GLU A 51 5.91 4.76 13.15
CA GLU A 51 6.49 5.55 14.25
C GLU A 51 7.59 6.48 13.77
N GLU A 52 8.47 6.00 12.88
CA GLU A 52 9.55 6.81 12.33
C GLU A 52 9.05 7.96 11.43
N VAL A 53 8.05 7.74 10.59
CA VAL A 53 7.49 8.83 9.76
C VAL A 53 6.70 9.83 10.60
N ASP A 54 6.04 9.40 11.67
CA ASP A 54 5.42 10.32 12.62
C ASP A 54 6.46 11.21 13.29
N PHE A 55 7.57 10.62 13.75
CA PHE A 55 8.69 11.37 14.32
C PHE A 55 9.25 12.43 13.34
N LEU A 56 9.43 12.08 12.06
CA LEU A 56 9.89 13.03 11.05
C LEU A 56 8.94 14.22 10.90
N ILE A 57 7.63 13.97 10.82
CA ILE A 57 6.61 15.00 10.63
C ILE A 57 6.47 15.85 11.89
N GLU A 58 6.52 15.25 13.08
CA GLU A 58 6.44 15.95 14.36
C GLU A 58 7.64 16.87 14.61
N THR A 59 8.83 16.46 14.19
CA THR A 59 10.08 17.20 14.37
C THR A 59 10.09 18.51 13.57
N ALA A 60 9.40 18.58 12.44
CA ALA A 60 9.27 19.79 11.65
C ALA A 60 8.33 20.78 12.36
N THR A 61 8.88 21.83 12.99
CA THR A 61 8.10 22.80 13.76
C THR A 61 7.51 23.89 12.86
N ASP A 62 8.22 24.30 11.80
CA ASP A 62 7.69 25.19 10.77
C ASP A 62 6.60 24.52 9.94
N SER A 63 5.51 25.24 9.67
CA SER A 63 4.34 24.68 9.00
C SER A 63 4.58 24.31 7.53
N LEU A 64 5.45 25.04 6.81
CA LEU A 64 5.79 24.76 5.42
C LEU A 64 6.75 23.58 5.31
N VAL A 65 7.72 23.50 6.24
CA VAL A 65 8.64 22.36 6.35
C VAL A 65 7.83 21.11 6.68
N ARG A 66 6.94 21.16 7.66
CA ARG A 66 6.06 20.05 8.04
C ARG A 66 5.20 19.58 6.87
N GLN A 67 4.59 20.50 6.13
CA GLN A 67 3.82 20.17 4.93
C GLN A 67 4.69 19.46 3.90
N PHE A 68 5.88 19.98 3.62
CA PHE A 68 6.80 19.38 2.67
C PHE A 68 7.23 17.97 3.10
N VAL A 69 7.62 17.79 4.36
CA VAL A 69 8.01 16.49 4.92
C VAL A 69 6.84 15.48 4.82
N ALA A 70 5.66 15.86 5.29
CA ALA A 70 4.49 14.97 5.27
C ALA A 70 4.09 14.55 3.85
N VAL A 71 4.11 15.48 2.88
CA VAL A 71 3.83 15.16 1.47
C VAL A 71 4.92 14.26 0.90
N LYS A 72 6.20 14.54 1.16
CA LYS A 72 7.32 13.72 0.68
C LYS A 72 7.26 12.30 1.25
N VAL A 73 6.92 12.15 2.54
CA VAL A 73 6.70 10.84 3.18
C VAL A 73 5.55 10.11 2.48
N TYR A 74 4.40 10.75 2.32
CA TYR A 74 3.26 10.14 1.64
C TYR A 74 3.60 9.68 0.22
N ASP A 75 4.24 10.55 -0.59
CA ASP A 75 4.64 10.23 -1.96
C ASP A 75 5.64 9.07 -2.03
N HIS A 76 6.60 9.00 -1.08
CA HIS A 76 7.53 7.89 -1.00
C HIS A 76 6.82 6.55 -0.81
N TYR A 77 5.91 6.45 0.17
CA TYR A 77 5.20 5.20 0.46
C TYR A 77 4.11 4.89 -0.58
N LEU A 78 3.49 5.91 -1.19
CA LEU A 78 2.56 5.72 -2.30
C LEU A 78 3.25 5.09 -3.53
N GLY A 79 4.48 5.51 -3.83
CA GLY A 79 5.28 5.02 -4.96
C GLY A 79 6.17 3.81 -4.65
N SER A 80 6.19 3.34 -3.41
CA SER A 80 7.08 2.25 -2.99
C SER A 80 6.66 0.90 -3.58
N PRO A 81 7.60 0.13 -4.14
CA PRO A 81 7.34 -1.25 -4.56
C PRO A 81 7.36 -2.25 -3.39
N VAL A 82 7.68 -1.79 -2.18
CA VAL A 82 7.79 -2.65 -1.00
C VAL A 82 6.39 -3.04 -0.53
N MET A 83 6.17 -4.32 -0.36
CA MET A 83 4.90 -4.87 0.12
C MET A 83 4.60 -4.35 1.54
N GLY A 84 3.39 -3.80 1.74
CA GLY A 84 2.97 -3.19 3.02
C GLY A 84 3.18 -1.67 3.11
N ALA A 85 3.87 -1.05 2.15
CA ALA A 85 4.09 0.39 2.12
C ALA A 85 2.77 1.20 2.13
N GLU A 86 1.70 0.66 1.52
CA GLU A 86 0.38 1.28 1.52
C GLU A 86 -0.17 1.52 2.94
N ALA A 87 0.19 0.65 3.90
CA ALA A 87 -0.25 0.82 5.28
C ALA A 87 0.38 2.04 5.95
N VAL A 88 1.65 2.35 5.63
CA VAL A 88 2.32 3.57 6.09
C VAL A 88 1.76 4.81 5.39
N ALA A 89 1.54 4.75 4.08
CA ALA A 89 0.91 5.84 3.33
C ALA A 89 -0.47 6.20 3.90
N ILE A 90 -1.31 5.20 4.17
CA ILE A 90 -2.66 5.41 4.75
C ILE A 90 -2.57 5.95 6.18
N HIS A 91 -1.62 5.46 6.99
CA HIS A 91 -1.38 6.00 8.34
C HIS A 91 -1.07 7.50 8.31
N VAL A 92 -0.17 7.92 7.40
CA VAL A 92 0.18 9.34 7.23
C VAL A 92 -1.02 10.17 6.78
N LEU A 93 -1.84 9.63 5.86
CA LEU A 93 -3.08 10.30 5.45
C LEU A 93 -4.05 10.49 6.61
N ASP A 94 -4.28 9.46 7.40
CA ASP A 94 -5.24 9.49 8.51
C ASP A 94 -4.79 10.42 9.63
N LYS A 95 -3.53 10.31 10.04
CA LYS A 95 -3.02 11.04 11.19
C LYS A 95 -2.76 12.52 10.88
N TRP A 96 -2.32 12.86 9.66
CA TRP A 96 -1.78 14.17 9.36
C TRP A 96 -2.59 15.00 8.37
N PHE A 97 -3.23 14.36 7.38
CA PHE A 97 -3.95 15.08 6.33
C PHE A 97 -5.46 15.09 6.53
N PHE A 98 -6.05 13.97 6.94
CA PHE A 98 -7.51 13.88 7.05
C PHE A 98 -8.05 14.49 8.33
N ASP A 99 -7.24 14.60 9.38
CA ASP A 99 -7.54 15.34 10.59
C ASP A 99 -7.37 16.87 10.42
N GLY A 100 -6.69 17.29 9.35
CA GLY A 100 -6.46 18.71 9.00
C GLY A 100 -5.23 19.34 9.66
N SER A 101 -4.41 18.58 10.38
CA SER A 101 -3.19 19.10 11.02
C SER A 101 -2.11 19.49 10.00
N VAL A 102 -2.09 18.83 8.85
CA VAL A 102 -1.26 19.20 7.68
C VAL A 102 -2.16 19.36 6.46
N LYS A 103 -1.88 20.32 5.59
CA LYS A 103 -2.62 20.54 4.35
C LYS A 103 -1.90 19.89 3.18
N MET A 104 -2.63 19.21 2.29
CA MET A 104 -2.14 18.88 0.94
C MET A 104 -1.87 20.16 0.15
N TYR A 105 -1.06 20.07 -0.91
CA TYR A 105 -0.76 21.23 -1.76
C TYR A 105 -2.01 21.79 -2.43
N ASN A 106 -2.98 20.94 -2.75
CA ASN A 106 -4.26 21.36 -3.32
C ASN A 106 -5.37 20.32 -3.06
N ASP A 107 -6.61 20.69 -3.38
CA ASP A 107 -7.80 19.86 -3.14
C ASP A 107 -7.85 18.62 -4.06
N VAL A 108 -7.22 18.65 -5.22
CA VAL A 108 -7.17 17.52 -6.16
C VAL A 108 -6.28 16.42 -5.61
N ASP A 109 -5.10 16.78 -5.07
CA ASP A 109 -4.21 15.82 -4.42
C ASP A 109 -4.88 15.20 -3.18
N LEU A 110 -5.60 16.00 -2.39
CA LEU A 110 -6.37 15.51 -1.24
C LEU A 110 -7.50 14.54 -1.69
N LEU A 111 -8.17 14.82 -2.80
CA LEU A 111 -9.21 13.93 -3.34
C LEU A 111 -8.59 12.60 -3.79
N HIS A 112 -7.47 12.62 -4.51
CA HIS A 112 -6.75 11.42 -4.93
C HIS A 112 -6.28 10.60 -3.72
N ALA A 113 -5.77 11.25 -2.69
CA ALA A 113 -5.37 10.60 -1.44
C ALA A 113 -6.56 9.91 -0.73
N ARG A 114 -7.73 10.55 -0.72
CA ARG A 114 -8.96 9.93 -0.18
C ARG A 114 -9.41 8.71 -0.97
N ILE A 115 -9.39 8.78 -2.30
CA ILE A 115 -9.71 7.64 -3.17
C ILE A 115 -8.71 6.51 -2.92
N PHE A 116 -7.40 6.80 -2.89
CA PHE A 116 -6.37 5.82 -2.59
C PHE A 116 -6.62 5.12 -1.24
N ALA A 117 -6.85 5.89 -0.18
CA ALA A 117 -7.09 5.34 1.15
C ALA A 117 -8.36 4.48 1.20
N ASP A 118 -9.45 4.92 0.57
CA ASP A 118 -10.73 4.21 0.55
C ASP A 118 -10.63 2.85 -0.17
N PHE A 119 -9.89 2.78 -1.28
CA PHE A 119 -9.70 1.56 -2.06
C PHE A 119 -8.66 0.59 -1.47
N ASN A 120 -7.78 1.03 -0.59
CA ASN A 120 -6.69 0.20 -0.10
C ASN A 120 -6.83 -0.20 1.37
N ARG A 121 -7.48 0.60 2.19
CA ARG A 121 -7.57 0.44 3.65
C ARG A 121 -8.07 -0.91 4.12
N ARG A 122 -9.01 -1.52 3.40
CA ARG A 122 -9.70 -2.75 3.80
C ARG A 122 -8.92 -4.02 3.51
N SER A 123 -7.87 -3.93 2.71
CA SER A 123 -7.09 -5.10 2.26
C SER A 123 -5.60 -4.93 2.49
N LEU A 124 -5.22 -4.29 3.58
CA LEU A 124 -3.82 -4.17 3.99
C LEU A 124 -3.29 -5.51 4.51
N ILE A 125 -1.97 -5.69 4.45
CA ILE A 125 -1.31 -6.84 5.07
C ILE A 125 -1.54 -6.81 6.58
N GLY A 126 -1.83 -7.98 7.15
CA GLY A 126 -2.19 -8.13 8.56
C GLY A 126 -3.69 -7.98 8.85
N GLU A 127 -4.47 -7.40 7.93
CA GLU A 127 -5.92 -7.28 8.08
C GLU A 127 -6.66 -8.56 7.65
N LYS A 128 -7.89 -8.74 8.12
CA LYS A 128 -8.75 -9.81 7.64
C LYS A 128 -9.23 -9.52 6.22
N ALA A 129 -9.16 -10.53 5.37
CA ALA A 129 -9.65 -10.45 3.99
C ALA A 129 -11.15 -10.12 3.97
N PRO A 130 -11.58 -9.05 3.31
CA PRO A 130 -12.99 -8.72 3.18
C PRO A 130 -13.80 -9.84 2.52
N GLU A 131 -14.96 -10.14 3.08
CA GLU A 131 -15.88 -11.13 2.51
C GLU A 131 -16.30 -10.75 1.09
N LEU A 132 -16.31 -11.75 0.20
CA LEU A 132 -16.82 -11.64 -1.16
C LEU A 132 -17.93 -12.67 -1.42
N SER A 133 -18.96 -12.26 -2.11
CA SER A 133 -19.98 -13.13 -2.67
C SER A 133 -19.92 -13.02 -4.18
N LEU A 134 -19.55 -14.12 -4.84
CA LEU A 134 -19.26 -14.18 -6.28
C LEU A 134 -20.00 -15.37 -6.90
N LEU A 135 -20.10 -15.40 -8.22
CA LEU A 135 -20.76 -16.48 -8.95
C LEU A 135 -19.76 -17.36 -9.70
N THR A 136 -20.01 -18.65 -9.75
CA THR A 136 -19.37 -19.56 -10.71
C THR A 136 -19.94 -19.32 -12.11
N TYR A 137 -19.36 -19.97 -13.12
CA TYR A 137 -19.88 -19.92 -14.49
C TYR A 137 -21.33 -20.44 -14.58
N ASP A 138 -21.67 -21.46 -13.80
CA ASP A 138 -23.00 -22.07 -13.77
C ASP A 138 -24.01 -21.30 -12.91
N GLY A 139 -23.59 -20.20 -12.30
CA GLY A 139 -24.43 -19.30 -11.51
C GLY A 139 -24.58 -19.73 -10.04
N GLU A 140 -23.76 -20.64 -9.56
CA GLU A 140 -23.69 -20.96 -8.14
C GLU A 140 -22.99 -19.84 -7.36
N GLN A 141 -23.60 -19.45 -6.23
CA GLN A 141 -23.03 -18.43 -5.35
C GLN A 141 -21.96 -19.04 -4.45
N VAL A 142 -20.80 -18.40 -4.43
CA VAL A 142 -19.66 -18.76 -3.58
C VAL A 142 -19.32 -17.58 -2.67
N SER A 143 -19.31 -17.85 -1.36
CA SER A 143 -18.88 -16.86 -0.35
C SER A 143 -17.45 -17.16 0.07
N LEU A 144 -16.56 -16.18 -0.13
CA LEU A 144 -15.17 -16.24 0.28
C LEU A 144 -14.98 -15.44 1.56
N TYR A 145 -14.15 -15.97 2.46
CA TYR A 145 -13.70 -15.29 3.69
C TYR A 145 -14.82 -14.95 4.69
N SER A 146 -15.96 -15.61 4.61
CA SER A 146 -17.02 -15.55 5.61
C SER A 146 -16.71 -16.39 6.87
N ALA A 147 -15.78 -17.35 6.76
CA ALA A 147 -15.28 -18.19 7.83
C ALA A 147 -13.79 -18.54 7.60
N PRO A 148 -13.07 -18.95 8.65
CA PRO A 148 -11.71 -19.50 8.51
C PRO A 148 -11.68 -20.74 7.61
N SER A 149 -10.56 -20.95 6.92
CA SER A 149 -10.27 -22.14 6.11
C SER A 149 -9.19 -22.98 6.80
N GLU A 150 -8.99 -24.20 6.33
CA GLU A 150 -7.85 -25.04 6.75
C GLU A 150 -6.59 -24.79 5.88
N LYS A 151 -6.75 -24.07 4.77
CA LYS A 151 -5.71 -23.85 3.78
C LYS A 151 -5.43 -22.38 3.56
N TYR A 152 -4.22 -22.10 3.11
CA TYR A 152 -3.93 -20.83 2.45
C TYR A 152 -4.75 -20.71 1.18
N SER A 153 -5.13 -19.47 0.82
CA SER A 153 -5.80 -19.22 -0.44
C SER A 153 -5.12 -18.09 -1.22
N VAL A 154 -5.08 -18.27 -2.54
CA VAL A 154 -4.70 -17.22 -3.49
C VAL A 154 -5.96 -16.61 -4.05
N LEU A 155 -6.10 -15.30 -3.95
CA LEU A 155 -7.17 -14.53 -4.59
C LEU A 155 -6.57 -13.71 -5.73
N TYR A 156 -6.94 -14.04 -6.96
CA TYR A 156 -6.36 -13.49 -8.18
C TYR A 156 -7.42 -12.83 -9.05
N PHE A 157 -7.38 -11.51 -9.12
CA PHE A 157 -8.23 -10.72 -10.00
C PHE A 157 -7.55 -10.54 -11.35
N TYR A 158 -8.24 -10.90 -12.44
CA TYR A 158 -7.73 -10.85 -13.79
C TYR A 158 -8.77 -10.42 -14.82
N ASP A 159 -8.30 -10.08 -16.03
CA ASP A 159 -9.13 -9.81 -17.19
C ASP A 159 -8.58 -10.54 -18.42
N THR A 160 -9.46 -11.01 -19.29
CA THR A 160 -9.10 -11.76 -20.52
C THR A 160 -8.38 -10.90 -21.56
N GLY A 161 -8.62 -9.60 -21.57
CA GLY A 161 -7.95 -8.61 -22.42
C GLY A 161 -6.59 -8.15 -21.90
N CYS A 162 -6.29 -8.40 -20.62
CA CYS A 162 -5.11 -7.92 -19.92
C CYS A 162 -3.83 -8.66 -20.33
N ALA A 163 -2.88 -7.98 -20.96
CA ALA A 163 -1.61 -8.58 -21.37
C ALA A 163 -0.75 -9.04 -20.21
N LYS A 164 -0.73 -8.28 -19.09
CA LYS A 164 -0.01 -8.68 -17.87
C LYS A 164 -0.62 -9.93 -17.25
N CYS A 165 -1.95 -10.08 -17.24
CA CYS A 165 -2.62 -11.27 -16.73
C CYS A 165 -2.26 -12.52 -17.53
N LYS A 166 -2.15 -12.39 -18.87
CA LYS A 166 -1.70 -13.50 -19.74
C LYS A 166 -0.28 -13.93 -19.40
N LEU A 167 0.61 -12.99 -19.13
CA LEU A 167 1.99 -13.28 -18.74
C LEU A 167 2.04 -13.94 -17.35
N GLU A 168 1.27 -13.41 -16.38
CA GLU A 168 1.22 -14.01 -15.03
C GLU A 168 0.66 -15.45 -15.09
N ASN A 169 -0.35 -15.74 -15.89
CA ASN A 169 -0.88 -17.10 -16.01
C ASN A 169 0.16 -18.09 -16.58
N ILE A 170 1.00 -17.63 -17.53
CA ILE A 170 2.11 -18.44 -18.04
C ILE A 170 3.13 -18.73 -16.93
N ARG A 171 3.50 -17.70 -16.15
CA ARG A 171 4.45 -17.85 -15.04
C ARG A 171 3.91 -18.75 -13.93
N LEU A 172 2.64 -18.57 -13.55
CA LEU A 172 1.96 -19.41 -12.56
C LEU A 172 1.91 -20.87 -13.03
N THR A 173 1.58 -21.12 -14.30
CA THR A 173 1.57 -22.47 -14.89
C THR A 173 2.94 -23.12 -14.78
N GLU A 174 4.00 -22.40 -15.08
CA GLU A 174 5.37 -22.92 -14.98
C GLU A 174 5.79 -23.14 -13.52
N ALA A 175 5.46 -22.19 -12.64
CA ALA A 175 5.82 -22.27 -11.22
C ALA A 175 5.13 -23.42 -10.47
N PHE A 176 3.91 -23.82 -10.89
CA PHE A 176 3.17 -24.92 -10.28
C PHE A 176 3.46 -26.30 -10.88
N LYS A 177 4.25 -26.41 -11.96
CA LYS A 177 4.56 -27.73 -12.59
C LYS A 177 5.20 -28.73 -11.64
N ASP A 178 6.14 -28.27 -10.82
CA ASP A 178 6.93 -29.14 -9.96
C ASP A 178 6.61 -28.93 -8.46
N LYS A 179 5.59 -28.14 -8.16
CA LYS A 179 5.26 -27.71 -6.79
C LYS A 179 3.76 -27.82 -6.52
N ALA A 180 3.35 -28.88 -5.84
CA ALA A 180 1.98 -29.05 -5.38
C ALA A 180 1.80 -28.39 -4.01
N TYR A 181 1.33 -27.13 -3.98
CA TYR A 181 0.96 -26.48 -2.72
C TYR A 181 -0.48 -26.86 -2.33
N PRO A 182 -0.76 -27.23 -1.07
CA PRO A 182 -2.11 -27.49 -0.59
C PRO A 182 -2.88 -26.18 -0.34
N ILE A 183 -3.18 -25.46 -1.41
CA ILE A 183 -3.84 -24.18 -1.40
C ILE A 183 -5.17 -24.22 -2.16
N ASP A 184 -6.05 -23.27 -1.88
CA ASP A 184 -7.20 -22.95 -2.70
C ASP A 184 -6.85 -21.76 -3.60
N PHE A 185 -7.16 -21.83 -4.89
CA PHE A 185 -6.88 -20.75 -5.85
C PHE A 185 -8.20 -20.21 -6.41
N TYR A 186 -8.53 -18.96 -6.06
CA TYR A 186 -9.73 -18.26 -6.52
C TYR A 186 -9.36 -17.28 -7.63
N ALA A 187 -9.73 -17.62 -8.87
CA ALA A 187 -9.52 -16.78 -10.04
C ALA A 187 -10.78 -15.96 -10.33
N VAL A 188 -10.75 -14.67 -9.99
CA VAL A 188 -11.88 -13.75 -10.14
C VAL A 188 -11.75 -12.95 -11.43
N TYR A 189 -12.66 -13.17 -12.36
CA TYR A 189 -12.75 -12.43 -13.60
C TYR A 189 -13.35 -11.04 -13.36
N ALA A 190 -12.61 -10.00 -13.73
CA ALA A 190 -13.00 -8.60 -13.53
C ALA A 190 -13.65 -7.95 -14.77
N GLY A 191 -13.81 -8.69 -15.87
CA GLY A 191 -14.45 -8.20 -17.09
C GLY A 191 -15.94 -8.54 -17.18
N ASP A 192 -16.55 -8.24 -18.33
CA ASP A 192 -17.99 -8.31 -18.57
C ASP A 192 -18.40 -9.30 -19.71
N HIS A 193 -17.43 -10.05 -20.27
CA HIS A 193 -17.67 -10.95 -21.41
C HIS A 193 -17.68 -12.43 -21.02
N ARG A 194 -18.86 -12.97 -20.70
CA ARG A 194 -19.05 -14.32 -20.18
C ARG A 194 -18.48 -15.43 -21.07
N GLU A 195 -18.68 -15.37 -22.42
CA GLU A 195 -18.20 -16.39 -23.35
C GLU A 195 -16.67 -16.37 -23.46
N GLN A 196 -16.07 -15.19 -23.53
CA GLN A 196 -14.60 -15.05 -23.53
C GLN A 196 -13.99 -15.55 -22.20
N TRP A 197 -14.69 -15.30 -21.11
CA TRP A 197 -14.29 -15.82 -19.80
C TRP A 197 -14.27 -17.34 -19.77
N LYS A 198 -15.31 -18.01 -20.31
CA LYS A 198 -15.38 -19.49 -20.38
C LYS A 198 -14.25 -20.07 -21.20
N GLU A 199 -14.00 -19.54 -22.38
CA GLU A 199 -12.91 -19.96 -23.25
C GLU A 199 -11.53 -19.77 -22.58
N TYR A 200 -11.37 -18.64 -21.87
CA TYR A 200 -10.13 -18.30 -21.20
C TYR A 200 -9.85 -19.24 -20.00
N GLN A 201 -10.83 -19.49 -19.14
CA GLN A 201 -10.65 -20.38 -17.99
C GLN A 201 -10.28 -21.79 -18.41
N ASP A 202 -10.89 -22.32 -19.48
CA ASP A 202 -10.62 -23.68 -19.97
C ASP A 202 -9.23 -23.83 -20.60
N SER A 203 -8.62 -22.74 -21.06
CA SER A 203 -7.36 -22.76 -21.80
C SER A 203 -6.14 -22.22 -21.06
N LYS A 204 -6.31 -21.43 -19.99
CA LYS A 204 -5.22 -20.64 -19.39
C LYS A 204 -4.89 -20.98 -17.94
N PHE A 205 -5.78 -21.66 -17.23
CA PHE A 205 -5.55 -22.04 -15.83
C PHE A 205 -5.26 -23.54 -15.71
N ASN A 206 -4.13 -23.95 -16.26
CA ASN A 206 -3.70 -25.34 -16.20
C ASN A 206 -2.59 -25.50 -15.14
N PHE A 207 -2.95 -25.33 -13.87
CA PHE A 207 -2.03 -25.40 -12.74
C PHE A 207 -1.97 -26.82 -12.20
N GLU A 208 -0.80 -27.46 -12.33
CA GLU A 208 -0.61 -28.83 -11.88
C GLU A 208 -0.70 -28.91 -10.35
N GLY A 209 -1.53 -29.81 -9.83
CA GLY A 209 -1.69 -30.02 -8.39
C GLY A 209 -2.41 -28.91 -7.61
N VAL A 210 -2.91 -27.86 -8.28
CA VAL A 210 -3.64 -26.78 -7.66
C VAL A 210 -5.07 -26.69 -8.23
N SER A 211 -6.07 -26.80 -7.36
CA SER A 211 -7.47 -26.63 -7.76
C SER A 211 -7.82 -25.16 -7.92
N VAL A 212 -8.31 -24.77 -9.10
CA VAL A 212 -8.71 -23.41 -9.40
C VAL A 212 -10.23 -23.30 -9.39
N THR A 213 -10.77 -22.40 -8.57
CA THR A 213 -12.18 -22.01 -8.58
C THR A 213 -12.34 -20.71 -9.36
N HIS A 214 -13.10 -20.75 -10.45
CA HIS A 214 -13.34 -19.59 -11.30
C HIS A 214 -14.60 -18.86 -10.89
N LEU A 215 -14.45 -17.56 -10.62
CA LEU A 215 -15.50 -16.72 -10.05
C LEU A 215 -15.66 -15.45 -10.86
N TRP A 216 -16.86 -14.86 -10.79
CA TRP A 216 -17.25 -13.66 -11.51
C TRP A 216 -18.27 -12.83 -10.71
N ASP A 217 -18.27 -11.53 -10.95
CA ASP A 217 -19.22 -10.57 -10.38
C ASP A 217 -19.93 -9.79 -11.50
N PRO A 218 -20.91 -10.39 -12.20
CA PRO A 218 -21.53 -9.76 -13.38
C PRO A 218 -22.35 -8.51 -13.03
N GLU A 219 -22.90 -8.43 -11.85
CA GLU A 219 -23.72 -7.29 -11.41
C GLU A 219 -22.91 -6.21 -10.67
N ILE A 220 -21.60 -6.47 -10.43
CA ILE A 220 -20.70 -5.57 -9.72
C ILE A 220 -21.21 -5.21 -8.31
N ASP A 221 -21.84 -6.17 -7.64
CA ASP A 221 -22.46 -5.99 -6.33
C ASP A 221 -21.58 -6.46 -5.16
N SER A 222 -20.52 -7.23 -5.42
CA SER A 222 -19.56 -7.65 -4.40
C SER A 222 -18.68 -6.52 -3.88
N ASP A 223 -18.56 -5.41 -4.62
CA ASP A 223 -17.68 -4.27 -4.35
C ASP A 223 -16.19 -4.67 -4.22
N PHE A 224 -15.75 -5.73 -4.94
CA PHE A 224 -14.37 -6.22 -4.84
C PHE A 224 -13.33 -5.16 -5.24
N GLN A 225 -13.67 -4.27 -6.17
CA GLN A 225 -12.81 -3.19 -6.61
C GLN A 225 -12.39 -2.31 -5.43
N ARG A 226 -13.34 -1.95 -4.59
CA ARG A 226 -13.12 -1.09 -3.42
C ARG A 226 -12.61 -1.86 -2.20
N LYS A 227 -13.09 -3.10 -2.01
CA LYS A 227 -12.66 -3.96 -0.90
C LYS A 227 -11.19 -4.36 -1.00
N TYR A 228 -10.71 -4.65 -2.21
CA TYR A 228 -9.37 -5.16 -2.48
C TYR A 228 -8.46 -4.19 -3.27
N GLY A 229 -8.92 -2.98 -3.56
CA GLY A 229 -8.16 -1.99 -4.31
C GLY A 229 -7.88 -2.42 -5.75
N VAL A 230 -8.83 -3.10 -6.40
CA VAL A 230 -8.67 -3.61 -7.76
C VAL A 230 -8.99 -2.50 -8.76
N MET A 231 -8.07 -1.55 -8.90
CA MET A 231 -8.16 -0.48 -9.91
C MET A 231 -7.63 -0.90 -11.27
N GLN A 232 -6.84 -1.96 -11.30
CA GLN A 232 -6.27 -2.56 -12.51
C GLN A 232 -5.95 -4.04 -12.25
N THR A 233 -5.90 -4.82 -13.32
CA THR A 233 -5.52 -6.25 -13.30
C THR A 233 -4.11 -6.44 -13.90
N PRO A 234 -3.35 -7.46 -13.49
CA PRO A 234 -3.68 -8.42 -12.44
C PRO A 234 -3.55 -7.83 -11.04
N ARG A 235 -4.29 -8.38 -10.08
CA ARG A 235 -4.13 -8.09 -8.66
C ARG A 235 -4.20 -9.42 -7.89
N MET A 236 -3.17 -9.74 -7.13
CA MET A 236 -3.05 -11.03 -6.45
C MET A 236 -2.79 -10.85 -4.97
N PHE A 237 -3.44 -11.69 -4.16
CA PHE A 237 -3.32 -11.74 -2.71
C PHE A 237 -3.03 -13.16 -2.26
N LEU A 238 -2.31 -13.30 -1.15
CA LEU A 238 -2.18 -14.54 -0.39
C LEU A 238 -2.85 -14.33 0.96
N ILE A 239 -3.77 -15.25 1.31
CA ILE A 239 -4.55 -15.19 2.54
C ILE A 239 -4.29 -16.47 3.34
N SER A 240 -3.96 -16.32 4.61
CA SER A 240 -3.69 -17.43 5.53
C SER A 240 -4.99 -18.15 5.95
N PRO A 241 -4.91 -19.35 6.53
CA PRO A 241 -6.08 -20.14 6.93
C PRO A 241 -7.04 -19.41 7.87
N ASP A 242 -6.53 -18.54 8.73
CA ASP A 242 -7.34 -17.73 9.65
C ASP A 242 -8.01 -16.52 8.97
N GLY A 243 -7.82 -16.36 7.65
CA GLY A 243 -8.37 -15.26 6.85
C GLY A 243 -7.55 -13.98 6.86
N THR A 244 -6.31 -13.97 7.37
CA THR A 244 -5.46 -12.78 7.37
C THR A 244 -4.73 -12.63 6.02
N ILE A 245 -4.68 -11.43 5.48
CA ILE A 245 -3.92 -11.11 4.27
C ILE A 245 -2.42 -11.10 4.63
N VAL A 246 -1.67 -12.04 4.09
CA VAL A 246 -0.22 -12.18 4.30
C VAL A 246 0.60 -11.74 3.09
N GLY A 247 -0.04 -11.58 1.93
CA GLY A 247 0.57 -11.06 0.72
C GLY A 247 -0.40 -10.25 -0.11
N ARG A 248 0.07 -9.15 -0.71
CA ARG A 248 -0.76 -8.21 -1.44
C ARG A 248 -0.02 -7.62 -2.64
N GLY A 249 -0.73 -7.52 -3.79
CA GLY A 249 -0.13 -7.00 -5.01
C GLY A 249 0.99 -7.87 -5.54
N LEU A 250 0.89 -9.19 -5.30
CA LEU A 250 1.91 -10.16 -5.64
C LEU A 250 2.02 -10.34 -7.16
N ASP A 251 3.23 -10.59 -7.63
CA ASP A 251 3.52 -11.32 -8.86
C ASP A 251 3.79 -12.80 -8.53
N THR A 252 4.01 -13.60 -9.56
CA THR A 252 4.26 -15.05 -9.40
C THR A 252 5.48 -15.33 -8.53
N ASP A 253 6.58 -14.57 -8.69
CA ASP A 253 7.81 -14.82 -7.95
C ASP A 253 7.64 -14.55 -6.46
N ALA A 254 6.99 -13.43 -6.11
CA ALA A 254 6.66 -13.09 -4.73
C ALA A 254 5.66 -14.09 -4.10
N LEU A 255 4.65 -14.56 -4.86
CA LEU A 255 3.72 -15.58 -4.41
C LEU A 255 4.46 -16.87 -4.04
N ILE A 256 5.34 -17.36 -4.92
CA ILE A 256 6.08 -18.62 -4.70
C ILE A 256 7.02 -18.49 -3.49
N GLN A 257 7.69 -17.35 -3.32
CA GLN A 257 8.52 -17.11 -2.14
C GLN A 257 7.71 -17.18 -0.83
N LEU A 258 6.52 -16.58 -0.81
CA LEU A 258 5.65 -16.64 0.37
C LEU A 258 5.11 -18.05 0.62
N LEU A 259 4.73 -18.78 -0.43
CA LEU A 259 4.27 -20.16 -0.30
C LEU A 259 5.41 -21.08 0.16
N ASP A 260 6.60 -20.95 -0.40
CA ASP A 260 7.77 -21.71 0.05
C ASP A 260 8.08 -21.45 1.53
N ALA A 261 8.01 -20.18 1.96
CA ALA A 261 8.19 -19.84 3.38
C ALA A 261 7.09 -20.43 4.28
N ALA A 262 5.82 -20.43 3.82
CA ALA A 262 4.69 -20.95 4.59
C ALA A 262 4.70 -22.48 4.70
N PHE A 263 5.19 -23.20 3.70
CA PHE A 263 5.17 -24.66 3.65
C PHE A 263 6.55 -25.33 3.83
N THR A 264 7.64 -24.57 3.88
CA THR A 264 8.91 -25.09 4.37
C THR A 264 8.82 -25.10 5.88
N GLU A 265 8.92 -26.26 6.52
CA GLU A 265 9.20 -26.35 7.95
C GLU A 265 10.59 -25.77 8.21
N VAL A 266 10.66 -24.46 8.34
CA VAL A 266 11.81 -23.84 8.98
C VAL A 266 11.64 -24.10 10.46
N THR A 267 12.20 -25.23 10.91
CA THR A 267 12.54 -25.44 12.32
C THR A 267 13.66 -24.44 12.67
N LEU A 268 13.36 -23.16 12.56
CA LEU A 268 14.09 -22.13 13.28
C LEU A 268 13.47 -22.11 14.68
N GLU A 269 14.07 -22.89 15.59
CA GLU A 269 14.03 -22.54 17.01
C GLU A 269 14.63 -21.13 17.11
N TYR A 270 13.80 -20.11 16.89
CA TYR A 270 14.09 -18.78 17.40
C TYR A 270 13.91 -18.86 18.92
N GLY A 271 15.01 -19.13 19.61
CA GLY A 271 15.16 -18.83 21.02
C GLY A 271 14.75 -17.38 21.24
N GLY A 272 13.93 -17.19 22.30
CA GLY A 272 13.15 -16.01 22.56
C GLY A 272 13.89 -14.69 22.62
N ASP A 273 13.09 -13.66 22.60
CA ASP A 273 13.15 -12.33 23.28
C ASP A 273 14.42 -11.43 23.17
N GLU A 274 15.53 -11.91 22.67
CA GLU A 274 16.75 -11.09 22.56
C GLU A 274 16.79 -10.17 21.33
N SER A 275 15.91 -10.38 20.33
CA SER A 275 15.91 -9.59 19.09
C SER A 275 15.30 -8.20 19.27
N SER A 276 14.35 -8.04 20.18
CA SER A 276 13.67 -6.75 20.44
C SER A 276 14.60 -5.81 21.23
N GLU A 277 15.32 -6.32 22.24
CA GLU A 277 16.26 -5.50 23.03
C GLU A 277 17.50 -5.06 22.21
N LEU A 278 17.99 -5.91 21.30
CA LEU A 278 19.10 -5.55 20.41
C LEU A 278 18.67 -4.51 19.37
N PHE A 279 17.41 -4.56 18.93
CA PHE A 279 16.81 -3.63 18.00
C PHE A 279 16.59 -2.24 18.61
N ASP A 280 16.08 -2.20 19.86
CA ASP A 280 15.90 -0.95 20.61
C ASP A 280 17.26 -0.31 20.98
N GLN A 281 18.32 -1.11 21.21
CA GLN A 281 19.69 -0.60 21.41
C GLN A 281 20.31 -0.04 20.11
N LEU A 282 20.00 -0.59 18.95
CA LEU A 282 20.50 -0.10 17.65
C LEU A 282 19.78 1.16 17.18
N LEU A 283 18.50 1.36 17.52
CA LEU A 283 17.69 2.52 17.14
C LEU A 283 17.67 3.63 18.19
N GLY A 284 18.07 3.34 19.43
CA GLY A 284 17.91 4.24 20.57
C GLY A 284 18.61 5.60 20.48
N GLU A 285 19.67 5.74 19.68
CA GLU A 285 20.38 7.02 19.42
C GLU A 285 21.17 6.94 18.10
N THR A 286 20.53 6.78 16.96
CA THR A 286 21.28 6.86 15.71
C THR A 286 21.74 8.30 15.47
N PRO A 287 22.99 8.54 15.05
CA PRO A 287 23.48 9.87 14.66
C PRO A 287 22.56 10.52 13.62
N PHE A 288 21.86 9.73 12.84
CA PHE A 288 20.94 10.10 11.78
C PHE A 288 19.67 10.81 12.28
N ARG A 289 19.09 10.41 13.40
CA ARG A 289 17.96 11.13 14.03
C ARG A 289 18.36 12.55 14.47
N ARG A 290 19.58 12.72 14.98
CA ARG A 290 20.13 14.02 15.37
C ARG A 290 20.34 14.93 14.15
N GLU A 291 20.90 14.40 13.07
CA GLU A 291 21.16 15.20 11.85
C GLU A 291 19.86 15.75 11.23
N ILE A 292 18.76 14.99 11.20
CA ILE A 292 17.48 15.48 10.66
C ILE A 292 16.86 16.55 11.56
N VAL A 293 16.94 16.38 12.87
CA VAL A 293 16.49 17.41 13.83
C VAL A 293 17.30 18.68 13.66
N ASP A 294 18.63 18.55 13.46
CA ASP A 294 19.52 19.70 13.27
C ASP A 294 19.28 20.39 11.90
N VAL A 295 19.02 19.64 10.83
CA VAL A 295 18.64 20.21 9.52
C VAL A 295 17.29 20.92 9.61
N ALA A 296 16.31 20.34 10.26
CA ALA A 296 15.01 20.99 10.46
C ALA A 296 15.13 22.30 11.27
N ARG A 297 16.00 22.33 12.29
CA ARG A 297 16.28 23.54 13.08
C ARG A 297 17.09 24.60 12.31
N MET A 298 18.04 24.19 11.46
CA MET A 298 18.82 25.13 10.65
C MET A 298 18.00 25.83 9.56
N ILE A 299 16.82 25.35 9.24
CA ILE A 299 15.89 25.95 8.27
C ILE A 299 14.99 26.98 8.98
N GLU A 300 14.87 26.89 10.31
CA GLU A 300 14.03 27.76 11.15
C GLU A 300 14.78 29.03 11.63
N ASP A 301 16.11 29.04 11.62
CA ASP A 301 16.96 30.20 11.93
C ASP A 301 17.30 31.00 10.63
#